data_a1bf41b767c8590d23e8fea30ed5e550
#
_entry.id   a1bf41b767c8590d23e8fea30ed5e550
#
_cell.length_a   1.000
_cell.length_b   1.000
_cell.length_c   1.000
_cell.angle_alpha   90.00
_cell.angle_beta   90.00
_cell.angle_gamma   90.00
#
_symmetry.space_group_name_H-M   'P 1'
#
loop_
_entity.id
_entity.type
_entity.pdbx_description
1 polymer ?
#
loop_
_entity_poly.entity_id
_entity_poly.type
_entity_poly.pdbx_seq_one_letter_code
_entity_poly.pdbx_strand_id
1 'polypeptide(L)'
;PYTTLFRSKPPPGMKRFSMPHLSTRVLQGLLTLLLTLFGLLLVTFALSAFSPVDRVLQIVGDHASQSTYDQVRHQLGLDRPLPVQFWHYLQSLAHGDLGTASATGQPVLQDLLHAFPATLELATLALIIGSVLGVTAGVLCARYAGSPLDLAIRTLTLLGNSVPIFWLGLLMLALFYAKLQWSAGPGRLDDIWQFTVEPRTGFALIDTWLSGDREAFRNAISHLVLPVVLLAYYSLASITRLTRSACLGEMNKEYILLARAKGAGEMAILLCHVLPNIRSTLLTVIALAYTSMLEGAVLTETVFSWPGIGRYLTTALFAGDTTAVMGGTLLIGVCFVLINNLTDLLVRATDPRVR
;
A
#
# COMPACT_ATOMS: atom_id res chain seq x y z
N PRO A 1 49.64 -39.22 -3.61
CA PRO A 1 48.75 -40.27 -4.04
C PRO A 1 47.59 -40.46 -3.07
N TYR A 2 46.74 -39.41 -2.85
CA TYR A 2 45.50 -39.47 -2.03
C TYR A 2 44.42 -38.55 -2.60
N THR A 3 44.09 -38.69 -3.90
CA THR A 3 43.06 -37.82 -4.51
C THR A 3 41.99 -38.60 -5.26
N THR A 4 41.65 -39.83 -4.90
CA THR A 4 40.64 -40.63 -5.64
C THR A 4 39.74 -41.49 -4.77
N LEU A 5 39.23 -40.98 -3.65
CA LEU A 5 38.21 -41.72 -2.89
C LEU A 5 37.23 -40.74 -2.22
N PHE A 6 36.27 -40.22 -2.96
CA PHE A 6 34.95 -39.82 -2.46
C PHE A 6 34.08 -39.29 -3.62
N ARG A 7 33.88 -40.18 -4.61
CA ARG A 7 32.79 -40.01 -5.55
C ARG A 7 31.67 -40.97 -5.14
N SER A 8 30.97 -40.62 -4.07
CA SER A 8 29.76 -41.33 -3.67
C SER A 8 28.68 -41.13 -4.76
N LYS A 9 28.26 -42.23 -5.40
CA LYS A 9 27.10 -42.24 -6.29
C LYS A 9 25.90 -41.75 -5.46
N PRO A 10 25.08 -40.84 -6.02
CA PRO A 10 23.85 -40.44 -5.35
C PRO A 10 22.93 -41.67 -5.17
N PRO A 11 22.19 -41.76 -4.04
CA PRO A 11 21.29 -42.89 -3.79
C PRO A 11 20.23 -42.99 -4.88
N PRO A 12 19.85 -44.24 -5.30
CA PRO A 12 18.79 -44.45 -6.29
C PRO A 12 17.47 -44.02 -5.67
N GLY A 13 16.83 -42.98 -6.24
CA GLY A 13 15.52 -42.49 -5.79
C GLY A 13 15.37 -40.97 -5.60
N MET A 14 16.43 -40.19 -5.73
CA MET A 14 16.26 -38.73 -5.79
C MET A 14 15.57 -38.36 -7.11
N LYS A 15 14.24 -38.16 -7.07
CA LYS A 15 13.53 -37.46 -8.11
C LYS A 15 14.22 -36.10 -8.28
N ARG A 16 14.86 -35.89 -9.44
CA ARG A 16 15.30 -34.56 -9.86
C ARG A 16 14.06 -33.70 -9.83
N PHE A 17 13.95 -32.82 -8.85
CA PHE A 17 13.03 -31.69 -8.91
C PHE A 17 13.50 -30.88 -10.12
N SER A 18 12.86 -31.11 -11.27
CA SER A 18 13.01 -30.25 -12.44
C SER A 18 12.47 -28.89 -12.00
N MET A 19 13.38 -27.90 -11.82
CA MET A 19 12.92 -26.52 -11.61
C MET A 19 12.04 -26.17 -12.81
N PRO A 20 10.80 -25.72 -12.61
CA PRO A 20 9.96 -25.31 -13.71
C PRO A 20 10.68 -24.18 -14.46
N HIS A 21 10.72 -24.29 -15.78
CA HIS A 21 11.32 -23.30 -16.66
C HIS A 21 10.77 -21.90 -16.32
N LEU A 22 11.56 -20.85 -16.52
CA LEU A 22 11.18 -19.44 -16.24
C LEU A 22 9.79 -19.10 -16.83
N SER A 23 9.47 -19.66 -17.99
CA SER A 23 8.18 -19.53 -18.67
C SER A 23 6.99 -20.07 -17.85
N THR A 24 7.13 -21.22 -17.17
CA THR A 24 6.05 -21.80 -16.36
C THR A 24 5.78 -21.01 -15.10
N ARG A 25 6.80 -20.42 -14.51
CA ARG A 25 6.65 -19.55 -13.32
C ARG A 25 6.01 -18.21 -13.66
N VAL A 26 6.38 -17.60 -14.80
CA VAL A 26 5.72 -16.40 -15.32
C VAL A 26 4.25 -16.68 -15.62
N LEU A 27 3.97 -17.80 -16.26
CA LEU A 27 2.59 -18.23 -16.56
C LEU A 27 1.77 -18.46 -15.27
N GLN A 28 2.34 -19.10 -14.26
CA GLN A 28 1.70 -19.28 -12.95
C GLN A 28 1.43 -17.94 -12.26
N GLY A 29 2.38 -16.99 -12.28
CA GLY A 29 2.19 -15.64 -11.74
C GLY A 29 1.07 -14.89 -12.45
N LEU A 30 1.02 -14.98 -13.79
CA LEU A 30 -0.05 -14.38 -14.59
C LEU A 30 -1.41 -15.01 -14.30
N LEU A 31 -1.47 -16.34 -14.17
CA LEU A 31 -2.70 -17.05 -13.85
C LEU A 31 -3.21 -16.66 -12.45
N THR A 32 -2.31 -16.58 -11.47
CA THR A 32 -2.67 -16.13 -10.10
C THR A 32 -3.19 -14.70 -10.12
N LEU A 33 -2.53 -13.80 -10.86
CA LEU A 33 -2.97 -12.42 -11.06
C LEU A 33 -4.39 -12.38 -11.63
N LEU A 34 -4.62 -13.07 -12.75
CA LEU A 34 -5.93 -13.11 -13.41
C LEU A 34 -7.03 -13.69 -12.51
N LEU A 35 -6.73 -14.77 -11.78
CA LEU A 35 -7.64 -15.38 -10.81
C LEU A 35 -8.00 -14.42 -9.66
N THR A 36 -6.99 -13.73 -9.12
CA THR A 36 -7.20 -12.76 -8.04
C THR A 36 -8.03 -11.59 -8.51
N LEU A 37 -7.71 -11.02 -9.68
CA LEU A 37 -8.49 -9.91 -10.26
C LEU A 37 -9.91 -10.34 -10.62
N PHE A 38 -10.09 -11.53 -11.20
CA PHE A 38 -11.41 -12.07 -11.49
C PHE A 38 -12.25 -12.28 -10.23
N GLY A 39 -11.64 -12.84 -9.17
CA GLY A 39 -12.31 -13.00 -7.87
C GLY A 39 -12.71 -11.65 -7.27
N LEU A 40 -11.83 -10.65 -7.34
CA LEU A 40 -12.10 -9.29 -6.89
C LEU A 40 -13.28 -8.67 -7.68
N LEU A 41 -13.24 -8.77 -9.00
CA LEU A 41 -14.32 -8.28 -9.88
C LEU A 41 -15.65 -8.95 -9.59
N LEU A 42 -15.64 -10.26 -9.36
CA LEU A 42 -16.86 -11.01 -9.03
C LEU A 42 -17.45 -10.54 -7.69
N VAL A 43 -16.62 -10.38 -6.67
CA VAL A 43 -17.05 -9.93 -5.34
C VAL A 43 -17.56 -8.49 -5.39
N THR A 44 -16.83 -7.57 -6.03
CA THR A 44 -17.26 -6.16 -6.16
C THR A 44 -18.55 -6.04 -6.97
N PHE A 45 -18.68 -6.79 -8.06
CA PHE A 45 -19.94 -6.84 -8.84
C PHE A 45 -21.10 -7.39 -8.00
N ALA A 46 -20.88 -8.49 -7.26
CA ALA A 46 -21.92 -9.06 -6.40
C ALA A 46 -22.36 -8.07 -5.32
N LEU A 47 -21.41 -7.42 -4.63
CA LEU A 47 -21.74 -6.38 -3.65
C LEU A 47 -22.55 -5.24 -4.28
N SER A 48 -22.21 -4.84 -5.49
CA SER A 48 -22.94 -3.81 -6.22
C SER A 48 -24.33 -4.28 -6.67
N ALA A 49 -24.46 -5.53 -7.14
CA ALA A 49 -25.74 -6.09 -7.59
C ALA A 49 -26.72 -6.31 -6.44
N PHE A 50 -26.22 -6.60 -5.24
CA PHE A 50 -27.03 -6.77 -4.03
C PHE A 50 -27.08 -5.52 -3.14
N SER A 51 -26.53 -4.39 -3.61
CA SER A 51 -26.63 -3.12 -2.90
C SER A 51 -28.10 -2.70 -2.76
N PRO A 52 -28.54 -2.19 -1.60
CA PRO A 52 -29.87 -1.63 -1.43
C PRO A 52 -30.06 -0.32 -2.17
N VAL A 53 -28.98 0.26 -2.71
CA VAL A 53 -29.00 1.53 -3.41
C VAL A 53 -29.40 1.30 -4.87
N ASP A 54 -30.48 1.97 -5.31
CA ASP A 54 -30.93 1.90 -6.70
C ASP A 54 -30.12 2.84 -7.59
N ARG A 55 -29.31 2.25 -8.47
CA ARG A 55 -28.46 2.98 -9.42
C ARG A 55 -29.26 3.84 -10.39
N VAL A 56 -30.47 3.42 -10.76
CA VAL A 56 -31.30 4.18 -11.68
C VAL A 56 -31.76 5.47 -11.00
N LEU A 57 -32.25 5.38 -9.75
CA LEU A 57 -32.65 6.54 -8.97
C LEU A 57 -31.52 7.52 -8.71
N GLN A 58 -30.26 7.01 -8.55
CA GLN A 58 -29.11 7.90 -8.42
C GLN A 58 -28.85 8.77 -9.65
N ILE A 59 -29.16 8.24 -10.85
CA ILE A 59 -28.92 8.95 -12.11
C ILE A 59 -30.10 9.89 -12.44
N VAL A 60 -31.33 9.42 -12.27
CA VAL A 60 -32.54 10.16 -12.68
C VAL A 60 -33.17 10.97 -11.56
N GLY A 61 -32.78 10.73 -10.30
CA GLY A 61 -33.33 11.34 -9.10
C GLY A 61 -34.67 10.71 -8.66
N ASP A 62 -35.02 10.95 -7.39
CA ASP A 62 -36.20 10.35 -6.74
C ASP A 62 -37.55 10.82 -7.33
N HIS A 63 -37.57 11.92 -8.10
CA HIS A 63 -38.76 12.49 -8.72
C HIS A 63 -38.88 12.14 -10.19
N ALA A 64 -38.10 11.23 -10.73
CA ALA A 64 -38.20 10.83 -12.14
C ALA A 64 -39.52 10.12 -12.43
N SER A 65 -40.01 10.30 -13.67
CA SER A 65 -41.19 9.56 -14.15
C SER A 65 -40.86 8.06 -14.28
N GLN A 66 -41.86 7.19 -14.11
CA GLN A 66 -41.69 5.76 -14.28
C GLN A 66 -41.13 5.41 -15.68
N SER A 67 -41.56 6.13 -16.71
CA SER A 67 -41.05 5.94 -18.08
C SER A 67 -39.55 6.26 -18.20
N THR A 68 -39.08 7.32 -17.54
CA THR A 68 -37.65 7.69 -17.49
C THR A 68 -36.86 6.64 -16.74
N TYR A 69 -37.38 6.17 -15.61
CA TYR A 69 -36.75 5.10 -14.81
C TYR A 69 -36.59 3.82 -15.64
N ASP A 70 -37.67 3.34 -16.29
CA ASP A 70 -37.62 2.11 -17.08
C ASP A 70 -36.68 2.24 -18.29
N GLN A 71 -36.65 3.41 -18.92
CA GLN A 71 -35.76 3.69 -20.05
C GLN A 71 -34.28 3.63 -19.61
N VAL A 72 -33.91 4.29 -18.52
CA VAL A 72 -32.51 4.27 -18.01
C VAL A 72 -32.14 2.89 -17.50
N ARG A 73 -33.05 2.18 -16.83
CA ARG A 73 -32.84 0.78 -16.40
C ARG A 73 -32.52 -0.13 -17.58
N HIS A 74 -33.25 0.03 -18.68
CA HIS A 74 -32.97 -0.74 -19.90
C HIS A 74 -31.68 -0.32 -20.59
N GLN A 75 -31.35 0.97 -20.64
CA GLN A 75 -30.08 1.46 -21.18
C GLN A 75 -28.87 0.94 -20.42
N LEU A 76 -28.95 0.84 -19.09
CA LEU A 76 -27.92 0.29 -18.22
C LEU A 76 -27.89 -1.25 -18.23
N GLY A 77 -28.86 -1.91 -18.89
CA GLY A 77 -28.97 -3.37 -18.95
C GLY A 77 -29.28 -4.03 -17.61
N LEU A 78 -29.81 -3.27 -16.64
CA LEU A 78 -30.16 -3.75 -15.30
C LEU A 78 -31.43 -4.63 -15.27
N ASP A 79 -32.12 -4.72 -16.37
CA ASP A 79 -33.24 -5.64 -16.63
C ASP A 79 -32.80 -7.04 -17.05
N ARG A 80 -31.50 -7.23 -17.36
CA ARG A 80 -30.95 -8.51 -17.82
C ARG A 80 -30.57 -9.40 -16.64
N PRO A 81 -30.44 -10.75 -16.87
CA PRO A 81 -29.94 -11.68 -15.86
C PRO A 81 -28.54 -11.29 -15.36
N LEU A 82 -28.24 -11.48 -14.06
CA LEU A 82 -26.97 -11.10 -13.43
C LEU A 82 -25.72 -11.61 -14.19
N PRO A 83 -25.65 -12.85 -14.72
CA PRO A 83 -24.50 -13.29 -15.49
C PRO A 83 -24.25 -12.47 -16.76
N VAL A 84 -25.32 -11.99 -17.40
CA VAL A 84 -25.24 -11.13 -18.59
C VAL A 84 -24.74 -9.73 -18.22
N GLN A 85 -25.24 -9.17 -17.10
CA GLN A 85 -24.76 -7.90 -16.56
C GLN A 85 -23.26 -7.98 -16.21
N PHE A 86 -22.82 -9.05 -15.55
CA PHE A 86 -21.41 -9.27 -15.25
C PHE A 86 -20.54 -9.37 -16.49
N TRP A 87 -21.02 -10.09 -17.53
CA TRP A 87 -20.31 -10.17 -18.80
C TRP A 87 -20.15 -8.80 -19.49
N HIS A 88 -21.20 -7.99 -19.52
CA HIS A 88 -21.13 -6.61 -20.04
C HIS A 88 -20.16 -5.76 -19.22
N TYR A 89 -20.18 -5.89 -17.90
CA TYR A 89 -19.22 -5.19 -17.02
C TYR A 89 -17.77 -5.58 -17.37
N LEU A 90 -17.49 -6.87 -17.58
CA LEU A 90 -16.16 -7.31 -17.99
C LEU A 90 -15.76 -6.77 -19.37
N GLN A 91 -16.70 -6.69 -20.30
CA GLN A 91 -16.46 -6.10 -21.63
C GLN A 91 -16.13 -4.61 -21.52
N SER A 92 -16.91 -3.82 -20.79
CA SER A 92 -16.64 -2.40 -20.56
C SER A 92 -15.27 -2.19 -19.93
N LEU A 93 -14.94 -2.99 -18.93
CA LEU A 93 -13.65 -2.94 -18.26
C LEU A 93 -12.47 -3.26 -19.22
N ALA A 94 -12.64 -4.24 -20.13
CA ALA A 94 -11.63 -4.58 -21.13
C ALA A 94 -11.36 -3.44 -22.12
N HIS A 95 -12.32 -2.53 -22.31
CA HIS A 95 -12.16 -1.29 -23.09
C HIS A 95 -11.69 -0.09 -22.25
N GLY A 96 -11.40 -0.29 -20.96
CA GLY A 96 -10.97 0.77 -20.03
C GLY A 96 -12.14 1.66 -19.53
N ASP A 97 -13.38 1.26 -19.76
CA ASP A 97 -14.55 1.97 -19.27
C ASP A 97 -14.96 1.42 -17.89
N LEU A 98 -14.73 2.22 -16.86
CA LEU A 98 -15.14 1.96 -15.48
C LEU A 98 -16.53 2.55 -15.16
N GLY A 99 -17.18 3.15 -16.14
CA GLY A 99 -18.44 3.88 -15.98
C GLY A 99 -18.23 5.32 -15.50
N THR A 100 -19.35 6.00 -15.22
CA THR A 100 -19.37 7.38 -14.71
C THR A 100 -19.72 7.38 -13.23
N ALA A 101 -19.02 8.22 -12.46
CA ALA A 101 -19.30 8.44 -11.06
C ALA A 101 -20.54 9.34 -10.92
N SER A 102 -21.53 8.91 -10.12
CA SER A 102 -22.77 9.67 -9.92
C SER A 102 -22.52 10.98 -9.15
N ALA A 103 -21.53 10.98 -8.25
CA ALA A 103 -21.21 12.13 -7.41
C ALA A 103 -20.48 13.26 -8.17
N THR A 104 -19.61 12.93 -9.14
CA THR A 104 -18.80 13.90 -9.89
C THR A 104 -19.30 14.13 -11.30
N GLY A 105 -20.10 13.21 -11.84
CA GLY A 105 -20.52 13.21 -13.25
C GLY A 105 -19.39 12.93 -14.25
N GLN A 106 -18.19 12.59 -13.75
CA GLN A 106 -16.99 12.30 -14.56
C GLN A 106 -16.79 10.81 -14.76
N PRO A 107 -16.03 10.39 -15.78
CA PRO A 107 -15.57 9.00 -15.88
C PRO A 107 -14.78 8.60 -14.63
N VAL A 108 -15.13 7.46 -14.02
CA VAL A 108 -14.47 6.95 -12.80
C VAL A 108 -12.95 6.82 -12.98
N LEU A 109 -12.50 6.40 -14.17
CA LEU A 109 -11.08 6.30 -14.47
C LEU A 109 -10.37 7.66 -14.34
N GLN A 110 -10.99 8.75 -14.78
CA GLN A 110 -10.43 10.09 -14.67
C GLN A 110 -10.32 10.54 -13.22
N ASP A 111 -11.39 10.37 -12.44
CA ASP A 111 -11.38 10.68 -10.99
C ASP A 111 -10.27 9.91 -10.27
N LEU A 112 -10.13 8.61 -10.56
CA LEU A 112 -9.10 7.76 -9.97
C LEU A 112 -7.68 8.20 -10.36
N LEU A 113 -7.46 8.57 -11.64
CA LEU A 113 -6.16 9.07 -12.09
C LEU A 113 -5.77 10.40 -11.42
N HIS A 114 -6.75 11.24 -11.07
CA HIS A 114 -6.51 12.47 -10.31
C HIS A 114 -6.23 12.20 -8.82
N ALA A 115 -6.92 11.23 -8.22
CA ALA A 115 -6.74 10.88 -6.81
C ALA A 115 -5.49 10.02 -6.53
N PHE A 116 -5.09 9.17 -7.49
CA PHE A 116 -4.02 8.19 -7.32
C PHE A 116 -2.66 8.79 -6.92
N PRO A 117 -2.17 9.88 -7.56
CA PRO A 117 -0.89 10.48 -7.17
C PRO A 117 -0.86 10.94 -5.71
N ALA A 118 -1.99 11.45 -5.19
CA ALA A 118 -2.07 11.90 -3.80
C ALA A 118 -1.90 10.76 -2.79
N THR A 119 -2.52 9.61 -3.04
CA THR A 119 -2.34 8.39 -2.22
C THR A 119 -0.90 7.88 -2.31
N LEU A 120 -0.32 7.82 -3.53
CA LEU A 120 1.06 7.37 -3.71
C LEU A 120 2.06 8.28 -3.01
N GLU A 121 1.90 9.61 -3.10
CA GLU A 121 2.76 10.58 -2.43
C GLU A 121 2.77 10.34 -0.92
N LEU A 122 1.60 10.27 -0.32
CA LEU A 122 1.42 10.05 1.10
C LEU A 122 2.01 8.70 1.56
N ALA A 123 1.61 7.61 0.91
CA ALA A 123 2.04 6.25 1.27
C ALA A 123 3.55 6.04 1.07
N THR A 124 4.11 6.56 -0.04
CA THR A 124 5.54 6.38 -0.34
C THR A 124 6.42 7.15 0.64
N LEU A 125 6.09 8.41 0.94
CA LEU A 125 6.83 9.20 1.93
C LEU A 125 6.76 8.57 3.32
N ALA A 126 5.58 8.14 3.73
CA ALA A 126 5.39 7.46 5.00
C ALA A 126 6.17 6.14 5.07
N LEU A 127 6.19 5.36 3.97
CA LEU A 127 6.98 4.12 3.90
C LEU A 127 8.48 4.39 4.02
N ILE A 128 9.00 5.37 3.31
CA ILE A 128 10.43 5.71 3.36
C ILE A 128 10.82 6.06 4.79
N ILE A 129 10.09 7.00 5.42
CA ILE A 129 10.37 7.44 6.79
C ILE A 129 10.18 6.28 7.77
N GLY A 130 9.07 5.57 7.70
CA GLY A 130 8.77 4.43 8.56
C GLY A 130 9.77 3.28 8.42
N SER A 131 10.26 3.01 7.19
CA SER A 131 11.27 1.98 6.94
C SER A 131 12.64 2.37 7.49
N VAL A 132 13.10 3.59 7.23
CA VAL A 132 14.40 4.07 7.75
C VAL A 132 14.40 4.05 9.27
N LEU A 133 13.38 4.63 9.89
CA LEU A 133 13.27 4.67 11.35
C LEU A 133 13.03 3.26 11.94
N GLY A 134 12.18 2.45 11.30
CA GLY A 134 11.85 1.11 11.76
C GLY A 134 13.01 0.14 11.70
N VAL A 135 13.77 0.12 10.60
CA VAL A 135 14.98 -0.69 10.48
C VAL A 135 16.03 -0.23 11.48
N THR A 136 16.25 1.08 11.60
CA THR A 136 17.21 1.63 12.57
C THR A 136 16.84 1.26 14.00
N ALA A 137 15.59 1.46 14.39
CA ALA A 137 15.06 1.09 15.71
C ALA A 137 15.17 -0.42 15.96
N GLY A 138 14.86 -1.26 14.97
CA GLY A 138 14.99 -2.72 15.05
C GLY A 138 16.43 -3.18 15.26
N VAL A 139 17.38 -2.59 14.54
CA VAL A 139 18.83 -2.86 14.71
C VAL A 139 19.31 -2.43 16.10
N LEU A 140 18.88 -1.24 16.56
CA LEU A 140 19.23 -0.77 17.91
C LEU A 140 18.66 -1.67 19.00
N CYS A 141 17.40 -2.12 18.86
CA CYS A 141 16.79 -3.09 19.76
C CYS A 141 17.53 -4.44 19.78
N ALA A 142 18.04 -4.90 18.64
CA ALA A 142 18.82 -6.11 18.57
C ALA A 142 20.21 -5.94 19.21
N ARG A 143 20.86 -4.78 18.98
CA ARG A 143 22.16 -4.43 19.56
C ARG A 143 22.14 -4.36 21.08
N TYR A 144 21.06 -3.79 21.62
CA TYR A 144 20.90 -3.57 23.06
C TYR A 144 19.78 -4.46 23.64
N ALA A 145 19.66 -5.68 23.12
CA ALA A 145 18.61 -6.61 23.54
C ALA A 145 18.58 -6.82 25.07
N GLY A 146 17.41 -6.71 25.67
CA GLY A 146 17.21 -6.80 27.13
C GLY A 146 17.53 -5.52 27.92
N SER A 147 18.02 -4.46 27.27
CA SER A 147 18.30 -3.18 27.93
C SER A 147 17.01 -2.32 28.08
N PRO A 148 17.05 -1.27 28.94
CA PRO A 148 15.94 -0.30 29.03
C PRO A 148 15.60 0.39 27.71
N LEU A 149 16.61 0.59 26.83
CA LEU A 149 16.40 1.16 25.49
C LEU A 149 15.56 0.20 24.61
N ASP A 150 15.90 -1.09 24.59
CA ASP A 150 15.10 -2.12 23.88
C ASP A 150 13.65 -2.12 24.41
N LEU A 151 13.48 -2.08 25.74
CA LEU A 151 12.14 -2.04 26.35
C LEU A 151 11.39 -0.78 25.95
N ALA A 152 12.00 0.40 25.99
CA ALA A 152 11.37 1.67 25.65
C ALA A 152 10.90 1.71 24.19
N ILE A 153 11.79 1.32 23.23
CA ILE A 153 11.44 1.29 21.80
C ILE A 153 10.30 0.30 21.57
N ARG A 154 10.36 -0.90 22.16
CA ARG A 154 9.29 -1.91 22.02
C ARG A 154 7.96 -1.41 22.58
N THR A 155 7.96 -0.76 23.74
CA THR A 155 6.74 -0.20 24.32
C THR A 155 6.15 0.89 23.43
N LEU A 156 6.98 1.82 22.94
CA LEU A 156 6.52 2.87 22.02
C LEU A 156 5.94 2.28 20.72
N THR A 157 6.60 1.27 20.16
CA THR A 157 6.09 0.63 18.93
C THR A 157 4.82 -0.19 19.17
N LEU A 158 4.65 -0.82 20.33
CA LEU A 158 3.42 -1.51 20.70
C LEU A 158 2.24 -0.55 20.81
N LEU A 159 2.44 0.63 21.40
CA LEU A 159 1.40 1.66 21.48
C LEU A 159 0.90 2.07 20.09
N GLY A 160 1.80 2.16 19.10
CA GLY A 160 1.41 2.49 17.72
C GLY A 160 0.45 1.49 17.07
N ASN A 161 0.60 0.20 17.38
CA ASN A 161 -0.28 -0.85 16.86
C ASN A 161 -1.56 -1.06 17.70
N SER A 162 -1.59 -0.57 18.93
CA SER A 162 -2.73 -0.77 19.85
C SER A 162 -3.79 0.31 19.70
N VAL A 163 -3.44 1.46 19.15
CA VAL A 163 -4.32 2.60 18.99
C VAL A 163 -4.88 2.63 17.56
N PRO A 164 -6.20 2.77 17.37
CA PRO A 164 -6.77 2.90 16.03
C PRO A 164 -6.18 4.12 15.29
N ILE A 165 -5.76 3.93 14.04
CA ILE A 165 -5.06 4.94 13.24
C ILE A 165 -5.88 6.24 13.10
N PHE A 166 -7.19 6.13 12.86
CA PHE A 166 -8.07 7.29 12.72
C PHE A 166 -8.18 8.11 14.01
N TRP A 167 -8.23 7.42 15.17
CA TRP A 167 -8.31 8.07 16.47
C TRP A 167 -7.02 8.85 16.78
N LEU A 168 -5.86 8.24 16.51
CA LEU A 168 -4.58 8.91 16.65
C LEU A 168 -4.47 10.11 15.71
N GLY A 169 -4.95 9.98 14.46
CA GLY A 169 -5.01 11.08 13.50
C GLY A 169 -5.85 12.26 13.99
N LEU A 170 -7.03 12.01 14.56
CA LEU A 170 -7.88 13.04 15.14
C LEU A 170 -7.21 13.72 16.34
N LEU A 171 -6.53 12.95 17.20
CA LEU A 171 -5.74 13.55 18.32
C LEU A 171 -4.60 14.41 17.81
N MET A 172 -3.88 13.96 16.77
CA MET A 172 -2.80 14.76 16.17
C MET A 172 -3.33 16.07 15.58
N LEU A 173 -4.46 16.05 14.87
CA LEU A 173 -5.12 17.27 14.39
C LEU A 173 -5.55 18.18 15.54
N ALA A 174 -6.21 17.63 16.57
CA ALA A 174 -6.64 18.43 17.72
C ALA A 174 -5.47 19.08 18.46
N LEU A 175 -4.35 18.35 18.61
CA LEU A 175 -3.18 18.86 19.35
C LEU A 175 -2.31 19.77 18.47
N PHE A 176 -1.82 19.30 17.33
CA PHE A 176 -0.79 19.98 16.54
C PHE A 176 -1.35 21.06 15.63
N TYR A 177 -2.55 20.85 15.07
CA TYR A 177 -3.19 21.85 14.24
C TYR A 177 -4.02 22.82 15.07
N ALA A 178 -5.04 22.31 15.81
CA ALA A 178 -6.02 23.20 16.43
C ALA A 178 -5.46 23.92 17.68
N LYS A 179 -4.68 23.24 18.55
CA LYS A 179 -4.18 23.81 19.81
C LYS A 179 -2.81 24.46 19.69
N LEU A 180 -1.84 23.77 19.09
CA LEU A 180 -0.44 24.23 19.02
C LEU A 180 -0.14 25.05 17.75
N GLN A 181 -0.95 24.91 16.71
CA GLN A 181 -0.77 25.58 15.40
C GLN A 181 0.63 25.34 14.78
N TRP A 182 1.17 24.13 14.97
CA TRP A 182 2.49 23.75 14.47
C TRP A 182 2.45 23.16 13.04
N SER A 183 1.28 22.76 12.56
CA SER A 183 1.08 22.18 11.24
C SER A 183 -0.12 22.81 10.55
N ALA A 184 -0.17 22.67 9.23
CA ALA A 184 -1.35 23.02 8.45
C ALA A 184 -2.55 22.12 8.84
N GLY A 185 -3.75 22.58 8.48
CA GLY A 185 -5.00 21.88 8.70
C GLY A 185 -5.24 20.72 7.73
N PRO A 186 -6.46 20.19 7.73
CA PRO A 186 -6.88 19.20 6.74
C PRO A 186 -6.76 19.74 5.30
N GLY A 187 -6.49 18.87 4.35
CA GLY A 187 -6.27 19.21 2.94
C GLY A 187 -4.84 18.92 2.51
N ARG A 188 -4.52 19.24 1.26
CA ARG A 188 -3.23 18.99 0.63
C ARG A 188 -2.41 20.25 0.42
N LEU A 189 -3.14 21.36 0.19
CA LEU A 189 -2.64 22.73 0.05
C LEU A 189 -3.72 23.65 0.56
N ASP A 190 -3.34 24.84 1.04
CA ASP A 190 -4.30 25.91 1.29
C ASP A 190 -4.94 26.37 -0.03
N ASP A 191 -6.19 26.86 0.04
CA ASP A 191 -7.00 27.20 -1.14
C ASP A 191 -6.27 28.15 -2.12
N ILE A 192 -5.48 29.09 -1.62
CA ILE A 192 -4.72 30.02 -2.44
C ILE A 192 -3.73 29.30 -3.36
N TRP A 193 -3.07 28.27 -2.85
CA TRP A 193 -2.06 27.50 -3.59
C TRP A 193 -2.70 26.41 -4.44
N GLN A 194 -3.83 25.89 -4.03
CA GLN A 194 -4.59 24.88 -4.80
C GLN A 194 -5.04 25.42 -6.15
N PHE A 195 -5.36 26.72 -6.24
CA PHE A 195 -5.79 27.36 -7.50
C PHE A 195 -4.62 28.04 -8.26
N THR A 196 -3.49 28.28 -7.62
CA THR A 196 -2.35 29.00 -8.21
C THR A 196 -1.31 28.04 -8.80
N VAL A 197 -1.09 26.89 -8.15
CA VAL A 197 -0.13 25.88 -8.61
C VAL A 197 -0.77 24.98 -9.66
N GLU A 198 -0.23 25.00 -10.88
CA GLU A 198 -0.70 24.13 -11.97
C GLU A 198 -0.35 22.65 -11.69
N PRO A 199 -1.31 21.72 -11.63
CA PRO A 199 -1.04 20.31 -11.41
C PRO A 199 -0.45 19.68 -12.68
N ARG A 200 0.87 19.46 -12.73
CA ARG A 200 1.57 18.85 -13.87
C ARG A 200 1.76 17.35 -13.71
N THR A 201 2.17 16.94 -12.53
CA THR A 201 2.44 15.53 -12.21
C THR A 201 1.37 14.90 -11.33
N GLY A 202 0.58 15.73 -10.68
CA GLY A 202 -0.38 15.32 -9.66
C GLY A 202 0.23 15.08 -8.27
N PHE A 203 1.56 15.20 -8.11
CA PHE A 203 2.24 15.15 -6.82
C PHE A 203 2.44 16.57 -6.29
N ALA A 204 1.83 16.93 -5.14
CA ALA A 204 1.87 18.31 -4.65
C ALA A 204 3.28 18.80 -4.36
N LEU A 205 4.15 17.97 -3.80
CA LEU A 205 5.53 18.35 -3.55
C LEU A 205 6.30 18.62 -4.85
N ILE A 206 6.09 17.80 -5.86
CA ILE A 206 6.77 17.95 -7.15
C ILE A 206 6.22 19.18 -7.87
N ASP A 207 4.91 19.33 -7.93
CA ASP A 207 4.25 20.42 -8.66
C ASP A 207 4.55 21.78 -8.02
N THR A 208 4.53 21.88 -6.68
CA THR A 208 4.94 23.10 -5.97
C THR A 208 6.43 23.38 -6.08
N TRP A 209 7.29 22.37 -6.14
CA TRP A 209 8.72 22.55 -6.39
C TRP A 209 8.98 23.04 -7.83
N LEU A 210 8.28 22.47 -8.81
CA LEU A 210 8.38 22.86 -10.22
C LEU A 210 7.81 24.26 -10.51
N SER A 211 6.84 24.74 -9.70
CA SER A 211 6.33 26.11 -9.82
C SER A 211 7.38 27.18 -9.44
N GLY A 212 8.43 26.77 -8.72
CA GLY A 212 9.46 27.70 -8.21
C GLY A 212 9.00 28.53 -7.01
N ASP A 213 7.76 28.35 -6.56
CA ASP A 213 7.23 29.07 -5.40
C ASP A 213 7.58 28.36 -4.09
N ARG A 214 8.46 29.01 -3.32
CA ARG A 214 8.94 28.46 -2.04
C ARG A 214 7.85 28.43 -0.96
N GLU A 215 6.91 29.34 -1.00
CA GLU A 215 5.83 29.41 -0.03
C GLU A 215 4.82 28.28 -0.28
N ALA A 216 4.46 28.06 -1.56
CA ALA A 216 3.64 26.93 -1.98
C ALA A 216 4.29 25.58 -1.57
N PHE A 217 5.60 25.43 -1.79
CA PHE A 217 6.33 24.22 -1.40
C PHE A 217 6.34 24.00 0.12
N ARG A 218 6.57 25.06 0.91
CA ARG A 218 6.51 24.96 2.38
C ARG A 218 5.10 24.64 2.87
N ASN A 219 4.07 25.18 2.22
CA ASN A 219 2.67 24.89 2.51
C ASN A 219 2.38 23.39 2.25
N ALA A 220 2.80 22.85 1.11
CA ALA A 220 2.65 21.42 0.79
C ALA A 220 3.32 20.52 1.85
N ILE A 221 4.55 20.85 2.27
CA ILE A 221 5.23 20.12 3.35
C ILE A 221 4.43 20.19 4.65
N SER A 222 3.93 21.36 5.03
CA SER A 222 3.17 21.55 6.28
C SER A 222 1.91 20.68 6.33
N HIS A 223 1.20 20.53 5.21
CA HIS A 223 0.04 19.65 5.11
C HIS A 223 0.41 18.16 5.15
N LEU A 224 1.59 17.79 4.63
CA LEU A 224 2.07 16.41 4.60
C LEU A 224 2.57 15.88 5.94
N VAL A 225 3.09 16.76 6.82
CA VAL A 225 3.79 16.34 8.05
C VAL A 225 2.93 15.42 8.91
N LEU A 226 1.72 15.82 9.28
CA LEU A 226 0.89 15.04 10.20
C LEU A 226 0.44 13.69 9.60
N PRO A 227 -0.14 13.63 8.38
CA PRO A 227 -0.59 12.36 7.82
C PRO A 227 0.58 11.41 7.50
N VAL A 228 1.74 11.94 7.07
CA VAL A 228 2.95 11.13 6.85
C VAL A 228 3.49 10.57 8.16
N VAL A 229 3.59 11.37 9.21
CA VAL A 229 4.06 10.92 10.54
C VAL A 229 3.13 9.86 11.11
N LEU A 230 1.83 10.01 10.96
CA LEU A 230 0.84 9.04 11.41
C LEU A 230 1.04 7.67 10.72
N LEU A 231 1.08 7.65 9.40
CA LEU A 231 1.28 6.42 8.62
C LEU A 231 2.68 5.83 8.83
N ALA A 232 3.71 6.67 8.89
CA ALA A 232 5.08 6.22 9.18
C ALA A 232 5.19 5.57 10.56
N TYR A 233 4.51 6.10 11.58
CA TYR A 233 4.49 5.52 12.92
C TYR A 233 3.83 4.14 12.93
N TYR A 234 2.75 3.97 12.17
CA TYR A 234 2.07 2.68 12.05
C TYR A 234 2.96 1.60 11.40
N SER A 235 3.67 1.93 10.32
CA SER A 235 4.59 1.00 9.65
C SER A 235 5.86 0.74 10.46
N LEU A 236 6.40 1.77 11.11
CA LEU A 236 7.59 1.69 11.98
C LEU A 236 7.43 0.58 13.03
N ALA A 237 6.27 0.46 13.65
CA ALA A 237 6.01 -0.56 14.68
C ALA A 237 6.20 -1.98 14.15
N SER A 238 5.64 -2.29 12.99
CA SER A 238 5.75 -3.61 12.35
C SER A 238 7.19 -3.88 11.87
N ILE A 239 7.80 -2.91 11.20
CA ILE A 239 9.16 -3.01 10.66
C ILE A 239 10.19 -3.19 11.80
N THR A 240 10.09 -2.40 12.87
CA THR A 240 10.98 -2.51 14.04
C THR A 240 10.95 -3.91 14.64
N ARG A 241 9.75 -4.44 14.89
CA ARG A 241 9.58 -5.76 15.50
C ARG A 241 10.17 -6.87 14.65
N LEU A 242 9.89 -6.87 13.34
CA LEU A 242 10.36 -7.91 12.43
C LEU A 242 11.88 -7.79 12.17
N THR A 243 12.40 -6.57 12.03
CA THR A 243 13.84 -6.32 11.91
C THR A 243 14.60 -6.80 13.14
N ARG A 244 14.12 -6.47 14.35
CA ARG A 244 14.70 -6.95 15.60
C ARG A 244 14.76 -8.48 15.66
N SER A 245 13.65 -9.14 15.35
CA SER A 245 13.56 -10.60 15.35
C SER A 245 14.53 -11.24 14.35
N ALA A 246 14.59 -10.72 13.13
CA ALA A 246 15.50 -11.18 12.09
C ALA A 246 16.97 -10.98 12.49
N CYS A 247 17.32 -9.80 13.05
CA CYS A 247 18.68 -9.53 13.54
C CYS A 247 19.09 -10.51 14.64
N LEU A 248 18.25 -10.71 15.66
CA LEU A 248 18.57 -11.64 16.77
C LEU A 248 18.72 -13.08 16.27
N GLY A 249 17.86 -13.53 15.34
CA GLY A 249 17.98 -14.85 14.73
C GLY A 249 19.30 -15.03 13.97
N GLU A 250 19.75 -14.00 13.26
CA GLU A 250 21.00 -14.05 12.50
C GLU A 250 22.23 -13.95 13.40
N MET A 251 22.18 -13.15 14.48
CA MET A 251 23.29 -12.96 15.44
C MET A 251 23.68 -14.24 16.20
N ASN A 252 22.80 -15.23 16.25
CA ASN A 252 23.05 -16.52 16.93
C ASN A 252 23.74 -17.55 16.03
N LYS A 253 24.07 -17.23 14.78
CA LYS A 253 24.70 -18.15 13.84
C LYS A 253 26.23 -18.28 14.07
N GLU A 254 26.78 -19.46 13.74
CA GLU A 254 28.19 -19.80 13.98
C GLU A 254 29.17 -18.85 13.30
N TYR A 255 28.87 -18.35 12.10
CA TYR A 255 29.78 -17.43 11.40
C TYR A 255 29.88 -16.06 12.11
N ILE A 256 28.86 -15.65 12.88
CA ILE A 256 28.92 -14.46 13.73
C ILE A 256 29.87 -14.68 14.93
N LEU A 257 29.84 -15.86 15.52
CA LEU A 257 30.81 -16.22 16.57
C LEU A 257 32.24 -16.16 16.04
N LEU A 258 32.48 -16.63 14.83
CA LEU A 258 33.79 -16.52 14.18
C LEU A 258 34.19 -15.06 13.93
N ALA A 259 33.25 -14.19 13.51
CA ALA A 259 33.52 -12.76 13.32
C ALA A 259 33.94 -12.10 14.65
N ARG A 260 33.24 -12.42 15.75
CA ARG A 260 33.59 -11.95 17.11
C ARG A 260 34.98 -12.45 17.54
N ALA A 261 35.27 -13.73 17.31
CA ALA A 261 36.59 -14.30 17.62
C ALA A 261 37.73 -13.61 16.85
N LYS A 262 37.45 -13.07 15.66
CA LYS A 262 38.38 -12.25 14.86
C LYS A 262 38.46 -10.79 15.30
N GLY A 263 37.74 -10.39 16.37
CA GLY A 263 37.81 -9.04 16.92
C GLY A 263 36.84 -8.02 16.25
N ALA A 264 35.89 -8.49 15.44
CA ALA A 264 34.91 -7.56 14.85
C ALA A 264 33.99 -6.96 15.93
N GLY A 265 33.87 -5.65 15.92
CA GLY A 265 32.95 -4.92 16.83
C GLY A 265 31.47 -5.20 16.52
N GLU A 266 30.63 -5.20 17.52
CA GLU A 266 29.20 -5.55 17.41
C GLU A 266 28.44 -4.72 16.34
N MET A 267 28.73 -3.42 16.21
CA MET A 267 28.11 -2.58 15.19
C MET A 267 28.58 -2.98 13.78
N ALA A 268 29.87 -3.31 13.62
CA ALA A 268 30.39 -3.81 12.34
C ALA A 268 29.75 -5.16 11.99
N ILE A 269 29.55 -6.03 12.96
CA ILE A 269 28.84 -7.32 12.78
C ILE A 269 27.43 -7.06 12.29
N LEU A 270 26.66 -6.17 12.92
CA LEU A 270 25.30 -5.84 12.53
C LEU A 270 25.23 -5.27 11.12
N LEU A 271 26.06 -4.27 10.80
CA LEU A 271 26.00 -3.58 9.52
C LEU A 271 26.58 -4.39 8.36
N CYS A 272 27.71 -5.10 8.59
CA CYS A 272 28.43 -5.78 7.51
C CYS A 272 28.09 -7.27 7.37
N HIS A 273 27.56 -7.90 8.42
CA HIS A 273 27.28 -9.34 8.41
C HIS A 273 25.81 -9.66 8.59
N VAL A 274 25.10 -9.03 9.55
CA VAL A 274 23.70 -9.35 9.83
C VAL A 274 22.76 -8.71 8.81
N LEU A 275 22.80 -7.39 8.61
CA LEU A 275 21.89 -6.68 7.70
C LEU A 275 21.96 -7.21 6.25
N PRO A 276 23.12 -7.45 5.65
CA PRO A 276 23.18 -8.02 4.30
C PRO A 276 22.56 -9.42 4.20
N ASN A 277 22.62 -10.22 5.27
CA ASN A 277 22.05 -11.57 5.28
C ASN A 277 20.54 -11.62 5.52
N ILE A 278 19.95 -10.59 6.14
CA ILE A 278 18.51 -10.47 6.34
C ILE A 278 17.82 -9.55 5.32
N ARG A 279 18.56 -9.08 4.29
CA ARG A 279 18.03 -8.10 3.32
C ARG A 279 16.76 -8.55 2.61
N SER A 280 16.66 -9.83 2.24
CA SER A 280 15.44 -10.37 1.61
C SER A 280 14.26 -10.34 2.57
N THR A 281 14.46 -10.68 3.84
CA THR A 281 13.46 -10.55 4.89
C THR A 281 13.03 -9.09 5.06
N LEU A 282 13.97 -8.14 5.09
CA LEU A 282 13.65 -6.71 5.20
C LEU A 282 12.84 -6.21 4.00
N LEU A 283 13.22 -6.60 2.78
CA LEU A 283 12.46 -6.24 1.57
C LEU A 283 11.02 -6.75 1.65
N THR A 284 10.82 -8.00 2.04
CA THR A 284 9.48 -8.57 2.21
C THR A 284 8.67 -7.82 3.28
N VAL A 285 9.29 -7.49 4.41
CA VAL A 285 8.63 -6.75 5.50
C VAL A 285 8.23 -5.35 5.06
N ILE A 286 9.11 -4.63 4.36
CA ILE A 286 8.85 -3.28 3.84
C ILE A 286 7.72 -3.31 2.81
N ALA A 287 7.71 -4.30 1.93
CA ALA A 287 6.65 -4.46 0.94
C ALA A 287 5.29 -4.78 1.57
N LEU A 288 5.25 -5.68 2.56
CA LEU A 288 4.03 -5.94 3.32
C LEU A 288 3.55 -4.70 4.07
N ALA A 289 4.49 -3.91 4.63
CA ALA A 289 4.16 -2.63 5.25
C ALA A 289 3.55 -1.64 4.25
N TYR A 290 4.07 -1.58 3.02
CA TYR A 290 3.52 -0.71 1.96
C TYR A 290 2.09 -1.10 1.59
N THR A 291 1.83 -2.39 1.46
CA THR A 291 0.48 -2.91 1.21
C THR A 291 -0.48 -2.52 2.33
N SER A 292 -0.09 -2.76 3.59
CA SER A 292 -0.90 -2.37 4.75
C SER A 292 -1.10 -0.85 4.87
N MET A 293 -0.14 -0.06 4.38
CA MET A 293 -0.28 1.41 4.33
C MET A 293 -1.32 1.85 3.32
N LEU A 294 -1.43 1.20 2.16
CA LEU A 294 -2.47 1.53 1.18
C LEU A 294 -3.87 1.27 1.75
N GLU A 295 -4.03 0.22 2.55
CA GLU A 295 -5.28 -0.04 3.29
C GLU A 295 -5.51 1.02 4.38
N GLY A 296 -4.48 1.33 5.18
CA GLY A 296 -4.54 2.35 6.25
C GLY A 296 -4.67 3.78 5.73
N ALA A 297 -4.25 4.05 4.50
CA ALA A 297 -4.36 5.35 3.86
C ALA A 297 -5.82 5.81 3.74
N VAL A 298 -6.77 4.91 3.50
CA VAL A 298 -8.20 5.24 3.37
C VAL A 298 -8.70 6.04 4.58
N LEU A 299 -8.43 5.56 5.79
CA LEU A 299 -8.85 6.24 7.02
C LEU A 299 -8.06 7.53 7.26
N THR A 300 -6.76 7.51 6.98
CA THR A 300 -5.90 8.69 7.12
C THR A 300 -6.31 9.80 6.15
N GLU A 301 -6.55 9.47 4.89
CA GLU A 301 -7.00 10.41 3.87
C GLU A 301 -8.36 11.02 4.22
N THR A 302 -9.26 10.22 4.79
CA THR A 302 -10.58 10.70 5.24
C THR A 302 -10.43 11.67 6.41
N VAL A 303 -9.63 11.33 7.44
CA VAL A 303 -9.43 12.16 8.63
C VAL A 303 -8.73 13.49 8.28
N PHE A 304 -7.69 13.44 7.45
CA PHE A 304 -6.94 14.63 7.04
C PHE A 304 -7.52 15.33 5.80
N SER A 305 -8.68 14.90 5.30
CA SER A 305 -9.28 15.42 4.05
C SER A 305 -8.31 15.40 2.86
N TRP A 306 -7.39 14.45 2.84
CA TRP A 306 -6.40 14.27 1.78
C TRP A 306 -7.09 13.77 0.50
N PRO A 307 -6.92 14.41 -0.68
CA PRO A 307 -7.68 14.10 -1.89
C PRO A 307 -7.12 12.87 -2.62
N GLY A 308 -7.02 11.74 -1.92
CA GLY A 308 -6.56 10.46 -2.45
C GLY A 308 -7.69 9.48 -2.75
N ILE A 309 -7.31 8.27 -3.20
CA ILE A 309 -8.26 7.19 -3.57
C ILE A 309 -9.09 6.75 -2.37
N GLY A 310 -8.52 6.70 -1.18
CA GLY A 310 -9.22 6.28 0.03
C GLY A 310 -10.36 7.24 0.38
N ARG A 311 -10.12 8.55 0.31
CA ARG A 311 -11.16 9.57 0.50
C ARG A 311 -12.20 9.50 -0.62
N TYR A 312 -11.77 9.33 -1.88
CA TYR A 312 -12.67 9.13 -3.02
C TYR A 312 -13.61 7.96 -2.78
N LEU A 313 -13.09 6.80 -2.39
CA LEU A 313 -13.88 5.60 -2.07
C LEU A 313 -14.84 5.83 -0.89
N THR A 314 -14.37 6.47 0.17
CA THR A 314 -15.21 6.76 1.34
C THR A 314 -16.36 7.68 0.97
N THR A 315 -16.10 8.72 0.19
CA THR A 315 -17.12 9.67 -0.30
C THR A 315 -18.12 8.96 -1.22
N ALA A 316 -17.63 8.14 -2.16
CA ALA A 316 -18.47 7.34 -3.05
C ALA A 316 -19.36 6.35 -2.28
N LEU A 317 -18.81 5.72 -1.23
CA LEU A 317 -19.55 4.78 -0.39
C LEU A 317 -20.70 5.47 0.35
N PHE A 318 -20.44 6.64 0.96
CA PHE A 318 -21.46 7.41 1.65
C PHE A 318 -22.51 7.99 0.69
N ALA A 319 -22.11 8.33 -0.54
CA ALA A 319 -23.03 8.76 -1.60
C ALA A 319 -23.81 7.58 -2.21
N GLY A 320 -23.46 6.33 -1.88
CA GLY A 320 -24.04 5.13 -2.49
C GLY A 320 -23.57 4.88 -3.93
N ASP A 321 -22.56 5.61 -4.41
CA ASP A 321 -22.02 5.46 -5.78
C ASP A 321 -21.28 4.14 -5.96
N THR A 322 -22.03 3.10 -6.28
CA THR A 322 -21.50 1.75 -6.44
C THR A 322 -20.51 1.65 -7.60
N THR A 323 -20.66 2.45 -8.65
CA THR A 323 -19.79 2.46 -9.82
C THR A 323 -18.39 2.98 -9.44
N ALA A 324 -18.33 4.10 -8.73
CA ALA A 324 -17.09 4.66 -8.21
C ALA A 324 -16.39 3.71 -7.21
N VAL A 325 -17.16 3.08 -6.31
CA VAL A 325 -16.64 2.10 -5.35
C VAL A 325 -16.05 0.89 -6.06
N MET A 326 -16.72 0.35 -7.07
CA MET A 326 -16.19 -0.79 -7.87
C MET A 326 -14.89 -0.44 -8.57
N GLY A 327 -14.84 0.71 -9.25
CA GLY A 327 -13.64 1.17 -9.96
C GLY A 327 -12.46 1.42 -9.03
N GLY A 328 -12.68 2.10 -7.90
CA GLY A 328 -11.65 2.37 -6.91
C GLY A 328 -11.12 1.11 -6.22
N THR A 329 -12.01 0.17 -5.87
CA THR A 329 -11.63 -1.12 -5.29
C THR A 329 -10.80 -1.95 -6.27
N LEU A 330 -11.18 -1.94 -7.55
CA LEU A 330 -10.41 -2.60 -8.60
C LEU A 330 -9.00 -2.01 -8.73
N LEU A 331 -8.87 -0.69 -8.75
CA LEU A 331 -7.57 -0.02 -8.84
C LEU A 331 -6.67 -0.37 -7.65
N ILE A 332 -7.19 -0.34 -6.42
CA ILE A 332 -6.44 -0.76 -5.23
C ILE A 332 -6.02 -2.22 -5.35
N GLY A 333 -6.90 -3.11 -5.80
CA GLY A 333 -6.59 -4.52 -6.01
C GLY A 333 -5.49 -4.74 -7.05
N VAL A 334 -5.51 -4.01 -8.15
CA VAL A 334 -4.45 -4.03 -9.16
C VAL A 334 -3.12 -3.55 -8.56
N CYS A 335 -3.12 -2.44 -7.83
CA CYS A 335 -1.93 -1.93 -7.14
C CYS A 335 -1.36 -2.96 -6.16
N PHE A 336 -2.21 -3.59 -5.35
CA PHE A 336 -1.82 -4.64 -4.41
C PHE A 336 -1.10 -5.79 -5.11
N VAL A 337 -1.66 -6.29 -6.20
CA VAL A 337 -1.06 -7.40 -6.96
C VAL A 337 0.25 -6.97 -7.62
N LEU A 338 0.32 -5.76 -8.17
CA LEU A 338 1.56 -5.22 -8.76
C LEU A 338 2.68 -5.09 -7.73
N ILE A 339 2.38 -4.57 -6.54
CA ILE A 339 3.34 -4.42 -5.44
C ILE A 339 3.85 -5.79 -4.99
N ASN A 340 2.96 -6.77 -4.81
CA ASN A 340 3.36 -8.13 -4.42
C ASN A 340 4.26 -8.78 -5.48
N ASN A 341 3.89 -8.69 -6.77
CA ASN A 341 4.71 -9.23 -7.85
C ASN A 341 6.08 -8.55 -7.94
N LEU A 342 6.11 -7.22 -7.80
CA LEU A 342 7.37 -6.46 -7.78
C LEU A 342 8.25 -6.89 -6.59
N THR A 343 7.66 -7.09 -5.43
CA THR A 343 8.35 -7.57 -4.24
C THR A 343 8.97 -8.95 -4.46
N ASP A 344 8.21 -9.88 -5.02
CA ASP A 344 8.70 -11.22 -5.35
C ASP A 344 9.87 -11.16 -6.34
N LEU A 345 9.82 -10.28 -7.33
CA LEU A 345 10.91 -10.05 -8.26
C LEU A 345 12.16 -9.48 -7.57
N LEU A 346 11.99 -8.49 -6.69
CA LEU A 346 13.08 -7.88 -5.92
C LEU A 346 13.73 -8.88 -4.96
N VAL A 347 12.93 -9.68 -4.26
CA VAL A 347 13.43 -10.73 -3.36
C VAL A 347 14.24 -11.76 -4.15
N ARG A 348 13.75 -12.24 -5.28
CA ARG A 348 14.48 -13.17 -6.16
C ARG A 348 15.77 -12.58 -6.74
N ALA A 349 15.76 -11.29 -7.06
CA ALA A 349 16.94 -10.59 -7.57
C ALA A 349 18.03 -10.44 -6.49
N THR A 350 17.63 -10.27 -5.23
CA THR A 350 18.51 -9.97 -4.10
C THR A 350 18.95 -11.21 -3.32
N ASP A 351 18.19 -12.32 -3.36
CA ASP A 351 18.49 -13.55 -2.63
C ASP A 351 18.98 -14.67 -3.56
N PRO A 352 20.27 -14.99 -3.56
CA PRO A 352 20.82 -16.08 -4.37
C PRO A 352 20.29 -17.48 -3.96
N ARG A 353 19.67 -17.61 -2.77
CA ARG A 353 19.15 -18.89 -2.26
C ARG A 353 17.77 -19.25 -2.83
N VAL A 354 17.10 -18.28 -3.44
CA VAL A 354 15.76 -18.43 -4.05
C VAL A 354 15.85 -18.64 -5.57
N ARG A 355 17.07 -18.56 -6.12
CA ARG A 355 17.35 -18.83 -7.55
C ARG A 355 17.41 -20.36 -7.86
#